data_2465a14ede41bb65bb63b89751d9d957
#
_entry.id   2465a14ede41bb65bb63b89751d9d957
#
_cell.length_a   1.000
_cell.length_b   1.000
_cell.length_c   1.000
_cell.angle_alpha   90.00
_cell.angle_beta   90.00
_cell.angle_gamma   90.00
#
_symmetry.space_group_name_H-M   'P 1'
#
loop_
_entity.id
_entity.type
_entity.pdbx_description
1 polymer ?
#
loop_
_entity_poly.entity_id
_entity_poly.type
_entity_poly.pdbx_seq_one_letter_code
_entity_poly.pdbx_strand_id
1 'polypeptide(L)' 'MSSGNFKQDVYAQLARVAKAVGHANRLELLEFVAQGPRSVDELAGMTHLSVANASKHLQELRQVGLVRARK' A
#
# COMPACT_ATOMS: atom_id res chain seq x y z
N MET A 1 28.67 -12.86 -15.65
CA MET A 1 28.08 -12.12 -14.54
C MET A 1 28.42 -12.81 -13.22
N SER A 2 28.86 -12.07 -12.22
CA SER A 2 29.19 -12.68 -10.94
C SER A 2 27.90 -13.02 -10.18
N SER A 3 27.98 -14.01 -9.28
CA SER A 3 26.82 -14.40 -8.47
C SER A 3 26.34 -13.25 -7.58
N GLY A 4 27.24 -12.34 -7.16
CA GLY A 4 26.88 -11.16 -6.42
C GLY A 4 25.99 -10.22 -7.20
N ASN A 5 26.31 -10.01 -8.49
CA ASN A 5 25.50 -9.15 -9.37
C ASN A 5 24.12 -9.76 -9.63
N PHE A 6 24.06 -11.07 -9.81
CA PHE A 6 22.80 -11.78 -10.00
C PHE A 6 21.90 -11.59 -8.78
N LYS A 7 22.43 -11.75 -7.58
CA LYS A 7 21.69 -11.61 -6.34
C LYS A 7 21.14 -10.19 -6.18
N GLN A 8 21.99 -9.19 -6.47
CA GLN A 8 21.57 -7.78 -6.39
C GLN A 8 20.48 -7.48 -7.42
N ASP A 9 20.58 -8.03 -8.63
CA ASP A 9 19.58 -7.85 -9.67
C ASP A 9 18.23 -8.42 -9.24
N VAL A 10 18.24 -9.61 -8.63
CA VAL A 10 17.01 -10.24 -8.13
C VAL A 10 16.38 -9.38 -7.04
N TYR A 11 17.17 -8.90 -6.09
CA TYR A 11 16.66 -8.04 -5.02
C TYR A 11 16.09 -6.72 -5.57
N ALA A 12 16.76 -6.14 -6.56
CA ALA A 12 16.28 -4.91 -7.18
C ALA A 12 14.92 -5.12 -7.88
N GLN A 13 14.76 -6.25 -8.57
CA GLN A 13 13.49 -6.60 -9.21
C GLN A 13 12.39 -6.81 -8.19
N LEU A 14 12.69 -7.54 -7.10
CA LEU A 14 11.72 -7.75 -6.03
C LEU A 14 11.30 -6.43 -5.38
N ALA A 15 12.24 -5.52 -5.17
CA ALA A 15 11.94 -4.21 -4.61
C ALA A 15 11.01 -3.41 -5.52
N ARG A 16 11.22 -3.45 -6.83
CA ARG A 16 10.34 -2.77 -7.79
C ARG A 16 8.93 -3.35 -7.76
N VAL A 17 8.81 -4.67 -7.73
CA VAL A 17 7.51 -5.33 -7.67
C VAL A 17 6.80 -4.96 -6.37
N ALA A 18 7.50 -5.03 -5.25
CA ALA A 18 6.93 -4.68 -3.95
C ALA A 18 6.44 -3.23 -3.93
N LYS A 19 7.22 -2.31 -4.50
CA LYS A 19 6.84 -0.90 -4.58
C LYS A 19 5.62 -0.70 -5.46
N ALA A 20 5.56 -1.37 -6.61
CA ALA A 20 4.42 -1.28 -7.52
C ALA A 20 3.14 -1.80 -6.86
N VAL A 21 3.22 -2.93 -6.16
CA VAL A 21 2.07 -3.48 -5.43
C VAL A 21 1.62 -2.51 -4.33
N GLY A 22 2.58 -1.90 -3.61
CA GLY A 22 2.26 -0.90 -2.60
C GLY A 22 1.54 0.31 -3.18
N HIS A 23 1.95 0.78 -4.35
CA HIS A 23 1.27 1.89 -5.04
C HIS A 23 -0.14 1.50 -5.47
N ALA A 24 -0.32 0.31 -6.03
CA ALA A 24 -1.63 -0.17 -6.44
C ALA A 24 -2.57 -0.26 -5.25
N ASN A 25 -2.09 -0.79 -4.11
CA ASN A 25 -2.88 -0.87 -2.89
C ASN A 25 -3.30 0.49 -2.38
N ARG A 26 -2.40 1.48 -2.44
CA ARG A 26 -2.73 2.85 -2.04
C ARG A 26 -3.80 3.46 -2.93
N LEU A 27 -3.72 3.24 -4.24
CA LEU A 27 -4.73 3.73 -5.17
C LEU A 27 -6.08 3.10 -4.91
N GLU A 28 -6.13 1.79 -4.65
CA GLU A 28 -7.37 1.11 -4.29
C GLU A 28 -7.97 1.69 -3.01
N LEU A 29 -7.14 1.90 -1.99
CA LEU A 29 -7.61 2.48 -0.73
C LEU A 29 -8.19 3.87 -0.95
N LEU A 30 -7.53 4.71 -1.76
CA LEU A 30 -8.05 6.04 -2.09
C LEU A 30 -9.40 5.96 -2.79
N GLU A 31 -9.52 5.03 -3.71
CA GLU A 31 -10.76 4.84 -4.46
C GLU A 31 -11.93 4.48 -3.54
N PHE A 32 -11.71 3.52 -2.63
CA PHE A 32 -12.74 3.12 -1.68
C PHE A 32 -13.04 4.21 -0.64
N VAL A 33 -12.05 4.92 -0.17
CA VAL A 33 -12.25 6.04 0.74
C VAL A 33 -13.07 7.15 0.07
N ALA A 34 -12.83 7.40 -1.20
CA ALA A 34 -13.57 8.40 -1.96
C ALA A 34 -15.04 8.06 -2.12
N GLN A 35 -15.40 6.77 -2.04
CA GLN A 35 -16.78 6.32 -2.14
C GLN A 35 -17.60 6.59 -0.88
N GLY A 36 -16.94 6.84 0.24
CA GLY A 36 -17.60 7.17 1.50
C GLY A 36 -16.85 6.65 2.71
N PRO A 37 -17.35 6.96 3.92
CA PRO A 37 -16.70 6.53 5.14
C PRO A 37 -16.69 5.00 5.29
N ARG A 38 -15.53 4.46 5.67
CA ARG A 38 -15.35 3.02 5.90
C ARG A 38 -14.38 2.84 7.05
N SER A 39 -14.53 1.75 7.78
CA SER A 39 -13.58 1.38 8.83
C SER A 39 -12.30 0.82 8.20
N VAL A 40 -11.23 0.78 8.99
CA VAL A 40 -9.97 0.17 8.54
C VAL A 40 -10.18 -1.32 8.26
N ASP A 41 -10.98 -2.00 9.08
CA ASP A 41 -11.30 -3.42 8.88
C ASP A 41 -11.99 -3.66 7.54
N GLU A 42 -12.97 -2.81 7.21
CA GLU A 42 -13.65 -2.90 5.93
C GLU A 42 -12.70 -2.67 4.76
N LEU A 43 -11.88 -1.63 4.86
CA LEU A 43 -10.91 -1.32 3.81
C LEU A 43 -9.89 -2.43 3.63
N ALA A 44 -9.44 -3.04 4.72
CA ALA A 44 -8.51 -4.17 4.65
C ALA A 44 -9.13 -5.34 3.91
N GLY A 45 -10.39 -5.68 4.23
CA GLY A 45 -11.09 -6.77 3.56
C GLY A 45 -11.32 -6.51 2.08
N MET A 46 -11.66 -5.27 1.72
CA MET A 46 -11.94 -4.88 0.33
C MET A 46 -10.68 -4.87 -0.54
N THR A 47 -9.53 -4.63 0.04
CA THR A 47 -8.25 -4.54 -0.69
C THR A 47 -7.40 -5.79 -0.54
N HIS A 48 -7.87 -6.78 0.20
CA HIS A 48 -7.12 -8.01 0.50
C HIS A 48 -5.81 -7.75 1.25
N LEU A 49 -5.80 -6.69 2.05
CA LEU A 49 -4.68 -6.35 2.92
C LEU A 49 -4.97 -6.81 4.34
N SER A 50 -3.91 -7.02 5.12
CA SER A 50 -4.07 -7.14 6.56
C SER A 50 -4.51 -5.79 7.13
N VAL A 51 -5.15 -5.81 8.31
CA VAL A 51 -5.54 -4.57 8.99
C VAL A 51 -4.31 -3.71 9.27
N ALA A 52 -3.19 -4.33 9.67
CA ALA A 52 -1.96 -3.60 9.93
C ALA A 52 -1.42 -2.90 8.69
N ASN A 53 -1.43 -3.57 7.53
CA ASN A 53 -0.95 -2.97 6.29
C ASN A 53 -1.91 -1.89 5.78
N ALA A 54 -3.20 -2.12 5.87
CA ALA A 54 -4.19 -1.10 5.49
C ALA A 54 -4.01 0.16 6.35
N SER A 55 -3.85 -0.02 7.66
CA SER A 55 -3.64 1.08 8.58
C SER A 55 -2.36 1.86 8.24
N LYS A 56 -1.28 1.15 7.92
CA LYS A 56 -0.01 1.78 7.53
C LYS A 56 -0.17 2.64 6.28
N HIS A 57 -0.80 2.10 5.24
CA HIS A 57 -1.01 2.84 4.01
C HIS A 57 -1.91 4.05 4.21
N LEU A 58 -2.96 3.91 5.03
CA LEU A 58 -3.84 5.03 5.34
C LEU A 58 -3.11 6.14 6.09
N GLN A 59 -2.22 5.79 7.02
CA GLN A 59 -1.39 6.78 7.71
C GLN A 59 -0.49 7.53 6.74
N GLU A 60 0.12 6.83 5.79
CA GLU A 60 0.97 7.45 4.77
C GLU A 60 0.15 8.43 3.91
N LEU A 61 -1.06 8.06 3.53
CA LEU A 61 -1.95 8.93 2.75
C LEU A 61 -2.38 10.15 3.56
N ARG A 62 -2.62 9.98 4.85
CA ARG A 62 -2.96 11.10 5.73
C ARG A 62 -1.81 12.08 5.87
N GLN A 63 -0.58 11.58 5.96
CA GLN A 63 0.60 12.43 6.10
C GLN A 63 0.80 13.35 4.90
N VAL A 64 0.41 12.90 3.71
CA VAL A 64 0.50 13.73 2.51
C VAL A 64 -0.81 14.47 2.20
N GLY A 65 -1.78 14.40 3.10
CA GLY A 65 -3.02 15.17 2.98
C GLY A 65 -4.06 14.63 2.03
N LEU A 66 -3.89 13.39 1.54
CA LEU A 66 -4.84 12.79 0.61
C LEU A 66 -6.03 12.16 1.30
N VAL A 67 -5.89 11.80 2.58
CA VAL A 67 -6.95 11.19 3.38
C VAL A 67 -7.01 11.91 4.72
N ARG A 68 -8.21 12.13 5.24
CA ARG A 68 -8.42 12.72 6.57
C ARG A 68 -9.09 11.71 7.49
N ALA A 69 -8.65 11.70 8.75
CA ALA A 69 -9.36 10.93 9.76
C ALA A 69 -10.70 11.59 10.07
N ARG A 70 -11.73 10.79 10.16
CA ARG A 70 -13.04 11.25 10.55
C ARG A 70 -13.18 11.12 12.06
N LYS A 71 -13.70 12.14 12.67
CA LYS A 71 -14.02 12.10 14.10
C LYS A 71 -15.50 11.85 14.29
#